data_aa1c21dce97ec68dbfe96f8d97028fd7
#
_entry.id   aa1c21dce97ec68dbfe96f8d97028fd7
#
_cell.length_a   1.000
_cell.length_b   1.000
_cell.length_c   1.000
_cell.angle_alpha   90.00
_cell.angle_beta   90.00
_cell.angle_gamma   90.00
#
_symmetry.space_group_name_H-M   'P 1'
#
loop_
_entity.id
_entity.type
_entity.pdbx_description
1 polymer ?
#
loop_
_entity_poly.entity_id
_entity_poly.type
_entity_poly.pdbx_seq_one_letter_code
_entity_poly.pdbx_strand_id
1 'polypeptide(L)'
;WVDREQAIILSDRTSSISGPLRLSFTPYLRKPLQAFTNPDVERIGFCAGAQGGKTTFTFCVLGYIIDYDPGPTMILYPTQDTAKEVSKDRIQVMIAESPKLRRHLTQKLDDFQLLSYSLDRFTLRFSWAQSEASTRQRPTKNLIKDESSAFPPGASSSADQRTKSFWNRRIIEVSTPKSRDDSMWRFMGLKPIKDDLSSDELMQTYNWKPATATTVWFYHVPCPHCGKMIRLEYGQIRWDKKVAIREIESNAWYECQECKGTITDGDKQKMLDDGDWFTKNPGGRWWGFHLSSLYAPWDSCRFGVIAAEGLRARLTHDPEVEARFVNNFLALPFDYSQAGIELITQKSLDVTAQTGYRRNQIPADVKVLTLGADVQKAEVYWAVLGWGAGSALWVIDWGVEQDKISLQKYMLETRWIHPGGVQMAIPVGAIDARYDRKNVIDLCKQCRILKPIQGEGVIYQNNRGAGYLPYKAHYVELDYKGKALPGSLVGYRINTVYWKQWLYSRINNPKDKLFHLPADRDARFERHLQSEHEVPRRKRGSVAIEKVWEIRPGFEQNHWLDCVVYASAIASIAGVFDLQKDAAVITGIEEEKRKPKDTHSTESKMGFGKMEF
;
A
#
# COMPACT_ATOMS: atom_id res chain seq x y z
N TRP A 1 -16.63 31.91 -7.04
CA TRP A 1 -16.81 32.19 -5.62
C TRP A 1 -15.46 32.10 -4.88
N VAL A 2 -14.75 30.96 -4.90
CA VAL A 2 -13.49 30.78 -4.15
C VAL A 2 -12.46 31.86 -4.50
N ASP A 3 -12.10 31.98 -5.79
CA ASP A 3 -11.09 32.94 -6.27
C ASP A 3 -11.57 34.39 -6.16
N ARG A 4 -12.81 34.68 -6.64
CA ARG A 4 -13.33 36.04 -6.72
C ARG A 4 -13.56 36.67 -5.36
N GLU A 5 -14.03 35.87 -4.41
CA GLU A 5 -14.43 36.36 -3.09
C GLU A 5 -13.42 36.02 -2.00
N GLN A 6 -12.34 35.30 -2.34
CA GLN A 6 -11.33 34.82 -1.38
C GLN A 6 -11.98 34.15 -0.15
N ALA A 7 -12.99 33.30 -0.44
CA ALA A 7 -13.94 32.86 0.54
C ALA A 7 -13.37 31.86 1.58
N ILE A 8 -12.30 31.17 1.23
CA ILE A 8 -11.63 30.18 2.09
C ILE A 8 -10.23 30.65 2.38
N ILE A 9 -9.88 30.67 3.66
CA ILE A 9 -8.53 30.94 4.14
C ILE A 9 -7.89 29.62 4.58
N LEU A 10 -6.72 29.31 4.03
CA LEU A 10 -5.89 28.19 4.42
C LEU A 10 -5.00 28.60 5.59
N SER A 11 -5.02 27.82 6.65
CA SER A 11 -4.19 28.04 7.83
C SER A 11 -2.77 27.52 7.62
N ASP A 12 -1.77 28.22 8.16
CA ASP A 12 -0.38 27.77 8.26
C ASP A 12 -0.22 26.51 9.14
N ARG A 13 -1.20 26.25 10.01
CA ARG A 13 -1.25 25.04 10.84
C ARG A 13 -1.58 23.77 10.06
N THR A 14 -2.26 23.90 8.93
CA THR A 14 -2.86 22.77 8.20
C THR A 14 -2.45 22.68 6.74
N SER A 15 -1.82 23.70 6.21
CA SER A 15 -1.42 23.80 4.80
C SER A 15 0.00 24.37 4.67
N SER A 16 0.75 23.86 3.71
CA SER A 16 2.06 24.40 3.31
C SER A 16 1.93 25.76 2.59
N ILE A 17 0.74 26.09 2.11
CA ILE A 17 0.41 27.39 1.52
C ILE A 17 -0.67 28.01 2.40
N SER A 18 -0.35 29.11 3.06
CA SER A 18 -1.29 29.85 3.91
C SER A 18 -1.91 31.05 3.17
N GLY A 19 -3.05 31.53 3.68
CA GLY A 19 -3.78 32.65 3.11
C GLY A 19 -4.96 32.26 2.22
N PRO A 20 -5.47 33.18 1.38
CA PRO A 20 -6.62 32.89 0.54
C PRO A 20 -6.37 31.72 -0.42
N LEU A 21 -7.27 30.73 -0.41
CA LEU A 21 -7.23 29.62 -1.34
C LEU A 21 -7.41 30.14 -2.77
N ARG A 22 -6.50 29.76 -3.67
CA ARG A 22 -6.51 30.14 -5.09
C ARG A 22 -6.49 28.93 -5.98
N LEU A 23 -7.44 28.84 -6.88
CA LEU A 23 -7.52 27.76 -7.86
C LEU A 23 -6.51 27.91 -9.02
N SER A 24 -5.73 28.99 -9.06
CA SER A 24 -4.65 29.16 -10.04
C SER A 24 -3.55 28.10 -9.90
N PHE A 25 -3.30 27.59 -8.69
CA PHE A 25 -2.34 26.49 -8.49
C PHE A 25 -2.89 25.13 -8.97
N THR A 26 -4.21 24.98 -8.95
CA THR A 26 -4.89 23.71 -9.27
C THR A 26 -6.09 23.97 -10.20
N PRO A 27 -5.85 24.50 -11.43
CA PRO A 27 -6.92 24.94 -12.32
C PRO A 27 -7.86 23.81 -12.75
N TYR A 28 -7.39 22.57 -12.73
CA TYR A 28 -8.19 21.38 -12.97
C TYR A 28 -9.35 21.19 -11.97
N LEU A 29 -9.34 21.85 -10.81
CA LEU A 29 -10.47 21.80 -9.87
C LEU A 29 -11.68 22.64 -10.31
N ARG A 30 -11.54 23.57 -11.25
CA ARG A 30 -12.62 24.46 -11.67
C ARG A 30 -13.83 23.71 -12.19
N LYS A 31 -13.67 22.77 -13.12
CA LYS A 31 -14.79 22.01 -13.70
C LYS A 31 -15.45 21.05 -12.70
N PRO A 32 -14.72 20.27 -11.88
CA PRO A 32 -15.33 19.50 -10.78
C PRO A 32 -16.15 20.36 -9.82
N LEU A 33 -15.68 21.56 -9.49
CA LEU A 33 -16.43 22.50 -8.65
C LEU A 33 -17.66 23.07 -9.35
N GLN A 34 -17.57 23.37 -10.63
CA GLN A 34 -18.73 23.78 -11.45
C GLN A 34 -19.78 22.67 -11.56
N ALA A 35 -19.35 21.39 -11.59
CA ALA A 35 -20.28 20.27 -11.58
C ALA A 35 -21.15 20.25 -10.33
N PHE A 36 -20.67 20.71 -9.19
CA PHE A 36 -21.47 20.80 -7.95
C PHE A 36 -22.64 21.79 -8.09
N THR A 37 -22.47 22.87 -8.82
CA THR A 37 -23.50 23.89 -9.04
C THR A 37 -24.39 23.60 -10.24
N ASN A 38 -24.05 22.59 -11.06
CA ASN A 38 -24.85 22.21 -12.22
C ASN A 38 -26.09 21.41 -11.77
N PRO A 39 -27.34 21.88 -12.06
CA PRO A 39 -28.57 21.19 -11.63
C PRO A 39 -28.72 19.79 -12.25
N ASP A 40 -28.14 19.54 -13.42
CA ASP A 40 -28.23 18.25 -14.11
C ASP A 40 -27.31 17.18 -13.52
N VAL A 41 -26.37 17.57 -12.65
CA VAL A 41 -25.39 16.65 -12.04
C VAL A 41 -25.83 16.30 -10.63
N GLU A 42 -26.18 15.05 -10.40
CA GLU A 42 -26.61 14.53 -9.09
C GLU A 42 -25.41 14.01 -8.27
N ARG A 43 -24.47 13.35 -8.94
CA ARG A 43 -23.31 12.72 -8.28
C ARG A 43 -22.00 13.16 -8.92
N ILE A 44 -21.01 13.38 -8.08
CA ILE A 44 -19.68 13.81 -8.49
C ILE A 44 -18.66 12.89 -7.84
N GLY A 45 -17.84 12.21 -8.65
CA GLY A 45 -16.68 11.46 -8.21
C GLY A 45 -15.39 12.20 -8.55
N PHE A 46 -14.54 12.42 -7.59
CA PHE A 46 -13.20 12.95 -7.81
C PHE A 46 -12.15 11.89 -7.44
N CYS A 47 -11.76 11.11 -8.45
CA CYS A 47 -10.77 10.05 -8.38
C CYS A 47 -9.40 10.64 -8.67
N ALA A 48 -8.62 10.95 -7.64
CA ALA A 48 -7.35 11.63 -7.81
C ALA A 48 -6.22 10.98 -7.02
N GLY A 49 -5.01 11.05 -7.57
CA GLY A 49 -3.79 10.63 -6.90
C GLY A 49 -3.46 11.46 -5.66
N ALA A 50 -2.37 11.10 -4.99
CA ALA A 50 -1.84 11.90 -3.91
C ALA A 50 -1.50 13.31 -4.40
N GLN A 51 -1.69 14.31 -3.55
CA GLN A 51 -1.47 15.73 -3.87
C GLN A 51 -2.32 16.30 -5.03
N GLY A 52 -3.31 15.54 -5.55
CA GLY A 52 -4.22 15.96 -6.63
C GLY A 52 -5.32 16.93 -6.21
N GLY A 53 -5.28 17.51 -5.01
CA GLY A 53 -6.23 18.54 -4.55
C GLY A 53 -7.55 18.00 -3.98
N LYS A 54 -7.63 16.71 -3.56
CA LYS A 54 -8.83 16.10 -2.97
C LYS A 54 -9.39 16.92 -1.80
N THR A 55 -8.56 17.22 -0.81
CA THR A 55 -8.96 18.02 0.36
C THR A 55 -9.38 19.43 -0.04
N THR A 56 -8.66 20.05 -0.98
CA THR A 56 -8.99 21.38 -1.51
C THR A 56 -10.37 21.37 -2.18
N PHE A 57 -10.66 20.36 -2.98
CA PHE A 57 -11.98 20.18 -3.60
C PHE A 57 -13.09 20.05 -2.54
N THR A 58 -12.89 19.20 -1.51
CA THR A 58 -13.83 19.03 -0.40
C THR A 58 -14.06 20.35 0.36
N PHE A 59 -13.01 21.10 0.63
CA PHE A 59 -13.10 22.41 1.30
C PHE A 59 -13.88 23.42 0.48
N CYS A 60 -13.64 23.49 -0.84
CA CYS A 60 -14.37 24.39 -1.73
C CYS A 60 -15.86 24.04 -1.79
N VAL A 61 -16.20 22.76 -1.91
CA VAL A 61 -17.58 22.29 -1.89
C VAL A 61 -18.26 22.61 -0.57
N LEU A 62 -17.61 22.27 0.55
CA LEU A 62 -18.15 22.51 1.89
C LEU A 62 -18.33 24.01 2.17
N GLY A 63 -17.35 24.83 1.83
CA GLY A 63 -17.44 26.26 1.98
C GLY A 63 -18.59 26.87 1.16
N TYR A 64 -18.78 26.39 -0.07
CA TYR A 64 -19.90 26.83 -0.91
C TYR A 64 -21.27 26.40 -0.32
N ILE A 65 -21.38 25.17 0.24
CA ILE A 65 -22.57 24.71 0.95
C ILE A 65 -22.87 25.63 2.14
N ILE A 66 -21.88 25.99 2.92
CA ILE A 66 -22.07 26.84 4.12
C ILE A 66 -22.55 28.23 3.72
N ASP A 67 -21.94 28.84 2.72
CA ASP A 67 -22.18 30.24 2.37
C ASP A 67 -23.36 30.44 1.40
N TYR A 68 -23.46 29.61 0.35
CA TYR A 68 -24.38 29.81 -0.77
C TYR A 68 -25.56 28.85 -0.86
N ASP A 69 -25.34 27.54 -0.70
CA ASP A 69 -26.38 26.51 -0.90
C ASP A 69 -26.58 25.65 0.35
N PRO A 70 -27.05 26.26 1.47
CA PRO A 70 -27.17 25.59 2.75
C PRO A 70 -28.18 24.43 2.71
N GLY A 71 -27.88 23.41 3.49
CA GLY A 71 -28.75 22.27 3.68
C GLY A 71 -28.09 21.17 4.51
N PRO A 72 -28.89 20.26 5.09
CA PRO A 72 -28.35 19.18 5.90
C PRO A 72 -27.24 18.43 5.19
N THR A 73 -26.03 18.49 5.74
CA THR A 73 -24.81 17.95 5.13
C THR A 73 -24.17 16.92 6.03
N MET A 74 -23.79 15.79 5.45
CA MET A 74 -23.05 14.72 6.12
C MET A 74 -21.73 14.47 5.37
N ILE A 75 -20.64 14.41 6.13
CA ILE A 75 -19.35 13.93 5.64
C ILE A 75 -19.10 12.55 6.23
N LEU A 76 -18.86 11.57 5.36
CA LEU A 76 -18.63 10.19 5.73
C LEU A 76 -17.15 9.84 5.53
N TYR A 77 -16.50 9.39 6.59
CA TYR A 77 -15.10 8.93 6.61
C TYR A 77 -15.01 7.41 6.80
N PRO A 78 -13.86 6.78 6.53
CA PRO A 78 -13.68 5.34 6.76
C PRO A 78 -13.87 4.93 8.23
N THR A 79 -13.27 5.68 9.17
CA THR A 79 -13.26 5.38 10.60
C THR A 79 -13.73 6.56 11.45
N GLN A 80 -14.11 6.28 12.68
CA GLN A 80 -14.52 7.32 13.64
C GLN A 80 -13.34 8.24 13.99
N ASP A 81 -12.14 7.70 14.15
CA ASP A 81 -10.95 8.48 14.52
C ASP A 81 -10.58 9.45 13.40
N THR A 82 -10.64 9.00 12.14
CA THR A 82 -10.44 9.90 10.98
C THR A 82 -11.49 11.00 10.95
N ALA A 83 -12.76 10.68 11.21
CA ALA A 83 -13.84 11.66 11.26
C ALA A 83 -13.58 12.74 12.34
N LYS A 84 -13.15 12.33 13.54
CA LYS A 84 -12.80 13.27 14.63
C LYS A 84 -11.60 14.15 14.31
N GLU A 85 -10.53 13.54 13.78
CA GLU A 85 -9.29 14.23 13.44
C GLU A 85 -9.55 15.30 12.35
N VAL A 86 -10.15 14.92 11.22
CA VAL A 86 -10.41 15.86 10.13
C VAL A 86 -11.42 16.92 10.53
N SER A 87 -12.43 16.57 11.31
CA SER A 87 -13.37 17.53 11.87
C SER A 87 -12.63 18.63 12.63
N LYS A 88 -11.87 18.26 13.67
CA LYS A 88 -11.20 19.18 14.57
C LYS A 88 -10.01 19.91 13.93
N ASP A 89 -9.13 19.16 13.29
CA ASP A 89 -7.81 19.68 12.91
C ASP A 89 -7.81 20.38 11.54
N ARG A 90 -8.86 20.17 10.73
CA ARG A 90 -8.93 20.75 9.38
C ARG A 90 -10.18 21.57 9.14
N ILE A 91 -11.39 21.00 9.31
CA ILE A 91 -12.65 21.67 8.92
C ILE A 91 -13.00 22.76 9.92
N GLN A 92 -12.85 22.50 11.22
CA GLN A 92 -13.05 23.53 12.25
C GLN A 92 -12.12 24.72 12.03
N VAL A 93 -10.85 24.47 11.77
CA VAL A 93 -9.84 25.51 11.50
C VAL A 93 -10.21 26.31 10.26
N MET A 94 -10.58 25.65 9.15
CA MET A 94 -11.01 26.31 7.92
C MET A 94 -12.19 27.26 8.16
N ILE A 95 -13.23 26.81 8.89
CA ILE A 95 -14.42 27.61 9.17
C ILE A 95 -14.06 28.80 10.08
N ALA A 96 -13.28 28.56 11.13
CA ALA A 96 -12.92 29.59 12.10
C ALA A 96 -12.02 30.70 11.50
N GLU A 97 -11.10 30.34 10.62
CA GLU A 97 -10.16 31.28 10.00
C GLU A 97 -10.73 31.97 8.75
N SER A 98 -11.79 31.44 8.14
CA SER A 98 -12.44 32.04 6.98
C SER A 98 -13.56 32.99 7.41
N PRO A 99 -13.42 34.33 7.30
CA PRO A 99 -14.42 35.29 7.79
C PRO A 99 -15.82 35.06 7.21
N LYS A 100 -15.89 34.68 5.91
CA LYS A 100 -17.14 34.39 5.23
C LYS A 100 -17.86 33.14 5.78
N LEU A 101 -17.12 32.15 6.21
CA LEU A 101 -17.69 30.93 6.77
C LEU A 101 -18.00 31.10 8.26
N ARG A 102 -17.11 31.79 8.98
CA ARG A 102 -17.27 32.06 10.42
C ARG A 102 -18.54 32.82 10.76
N ARG A 103 -19.02 33.73 9.90
CA ARG A 103 -20.28 34.48 10.11
C ARG A 103 -21.54 33.59 10.22
N HIS A 104 -21.46 32.34 9.71
CA HIS A 104 -22.57 31.38 9.80
C HIS A 104 -22.58 30.54 11.08
N LEU A 105 -21.64 30.77 12.00
CA LEU A 105 -21.67 30.20 13.34
C LEU A 105 -22.73 30.91 14.19
N THR A 106 -23.42 30.16 15.05
CA THR A 106 -24.49 30.72 15.89
C THR A 106 -23.99 31.45 17.12
N GLN A 107 -22.66 31.49 17.35
CA GLN A 107 -21.97 32.07 18.50
C GLN A 107 -22.34 31.43 19.86
N LYS A 108 -22.81 30.19 19.82
CA LYS A 108 -23.06 29.38 21.01
C LYS A 108 -21.81 28.58 21.36
N LEU A 109 -21.62 28.28 22.65
CA LEU A 109 -20.47 27.49 23.12
C LEU A 109 -20.41 26.09 22.49
N ASP A 110 -21.55 25.55 22.05
CA ASP A 110 -21.69 24.21 21.47
C ASP A 110 -21.74 24.19 19.94
N ASP A 111 -21.40 25.28 19.26
CA ASP A 111 -21.39 25.34 17.80
C ASP A 111 -20.49 24.28 17.18
N PHE A 112 -19.36 24.01 17.81
CA PHE A 112 -18.41 22.98 17.40
C PHE A 112 -18.41 21.79 18.37
N GLN A 113 -19.33 20.86 18.19
CA GLN A 113 -19.21 19.53 18.78
C GLN A 113 -18.32 18.67 17.89
N LEU A 114 -17.54 17.74 18.47
CA LEU A 114 -16.52 16.97 17.78
C LEU A 114 -17.00 16.28 16.47
N LEU A 115 -18.27 15.89 16.40
CA LEU A 115 -18.86 15.18 15.24
C LEU A 115 -20.08 15.91 14.66
N SER A 116 -20.33 17.17 15.05
CA SER A 116 -21.49 17.94 14.59
C SER A 116 -21.25 19.43 14.78
N TYR A 117 -21.40 20.22 13.73
CA TYR A 117 -21.34 21.68 13.79
C TYR A 117 -22.72 22.27 13.56
N SER A 118 -23.14 23.15 14.44
CA SER A 118 -24.37 23.90 14.32
C SER A 118 -24.08 25.22 13.61
N LEU A 119 -24.67 25.37 12.43
CA LEU A 119 -24.59 26.59 11.64
C LEU A 119 -25.97 27.28 11.65
N ASP A 120 -26.00 28.56 11.27
CA ASP A 120 -27.22 29.38 11.28
C ASP A 120 -28.39 28.77 10.49
N ARG A 121 -28.09 28.03 9.41
CA ARG A 121 -29.09 27.50 8.47
C ARG A 121 -29.20 25.99 8.41
N PHE A 122 -28.21 25.24 8.95
CA PHE A 122 -28.21 23.77 8.94
C PHE A 122 -27.19 23.19 9.92
N THR A 123 -27.20 21.88 10.07
CA THR A 123 -26.19 21.14 10.83
C THR A 123 -25.28 20.37 9.88
N LEU A 124 -23.96 20.56 10.00
CA LEU A 124 -22.95 19.72 9.39
C LEU A 124 -22.59 18.56 10.32
N ARG A 125 -22.59 17.33 9.81
CA ARG A 125 -22.34 16.12 10.58
C ARG A 125 -21.19 15.32 10.03
N PHE A 126 -20.45 14.69 10.95
CA PHE A 126 -19.37 13.78 10.65
C PHE A 126 -19.76 12.37 11.06
N SER A 127 -19.67 11.43 10.12
CA SER A 127 -20.04 10.03 10.27
C SER A 127 -18.93 9.12 9.76
N TRP A 128 -19.03 7.83 10.04
CA TRP A 128 -18.02 6.86 9.62
C TRP A 128 -18.65 5.59 9.08
N ALA A 129 -18.00 5.00 8.08
CA ALA A 129 -18.52 3.92 7.28
C ALA A 129 -18.56 2.56 8.00
N GLN A 130 -17.78 2.37 9.06
CA GLN A 130 -17.75 1.12 9.85
C GLN A 130 -19.00 0.91 10.73
N SER A 131 -19.82 1.94 10.95
CA SER A 131 -21.00 1.88 11.80
C SER A 131 -22.25 2.22 11.03
N GLU A 132 -23.15 1.25 10.88
CA GLU A 132 -24.48 1.50 10.32
C GLU A 132 -25.29 2.50 11.18
N ALA A 133 -25.12 2.45 12.51
CA ALA A 133 -25.81 3.35 13.42
C ALA A 133 -25.42 4.81 13.18
N SER A 134 -24.17 5.10 12.84
CA SER A 134 -23.71 6.46 12.56
C SER A 134 -24.34 7.06 11.30
N THR A 135 -24.73 6.22 10.36
CA THR A 135 -25.34 6.62 9.08
C THR A 135 -26.85 6.51 9.08
N ARG A 136 -27.47 5.78 10.02
CA ARG A 136 -28.93 5.63 10.13
C ARG A 136 -29.56 6.91 10.72
N GLN A 137 -30.80 7.24 10.33
CA GLN A 137 -31.71 8.14 11.03
C GLN A 137 -31.81 9.61 10.60
N ARG A 138 -31.03 10.15 9.65
CA ARG A 138 -31.15 11.58 9.31
C ARG A 138 -31.17 11.86 7.82
N PRO A 139 -32.23 12.53 7.31
CA PRO A 139 -32.26 12.99 5.92
C PRO A 139 -31.10 13.96 5.65
N THR A 140 -30.43 13.79 4.53
CA THR A 140 -29.22 14.54 4.15
C THR A 140 -29.37 15.04 2.71
N LYS A 141 -29.24 16.36 2.49
CA LYS A 141 -29.23 16.97 1.16
C LYS A 141 -27.88 16.72 0.48
N ASN A 142 -26.80 17.02 1.18
CA ASN A 142 -25.43 16.91 0.66
C ASN A 142 -24.68 15.79 1.39
N LEU A 143 -24.27 14.76 0.67
CA LEU A 143 -23.46 13.66 1.19
C LEU A 143 -22.06 13.72 0.57
N ILE A 144 -21.05 13.94 1.40
CA ILE A 144 -19.64 13.92 0.99
C ILE A 144 -19.01 12.65 1.56
N LYS A 145 -18.48 11.79 0.70
CA LYS A 145 -17.77 10.56 1.05
C LYS A 145 -16.29 10.77 0.80
N ASP A 146 -15.50 10.88 1.84
CA ASP A 146 -14.06 11.07 1.74
C ASP A 146 -13.32 9.75 2.00
N GLU A 147 -12.33 9.46 1.18
CA GLU A 147 -11.60 8.18 1.15
C GLU A 147 -12.52 6.96 0.96
N SER A 148 -13.51 7.05 0.08
CA SER A 148 -14.54 6.04 -0.12
C SER A 148 -14.01 4.66 -0.53
N SER A 149 -12.85 4.58 -1.16
CA SER A 149 -12.16 3.31 -1.48
C SER A 149 -11.75 2.50 -0.25
N ALA A 150 -11.75 3.12 0.94
CA ALA A 150 -11.49 2.46 2.21
C ALA A 150 -12.78 2.04 2.95
N PHE A 151 -13.96 2.26 2.38
CA PHE A 151 -15.22 1.91 3.02
C PHE A 151 -15.47 0.40 2.96
N PRO A 152 -16.08 -0.17 4.01
CA PRO A 152 -16.57 -1.54 3.96
C PRO A 152 -17.59 -1.73 2.83
N PRO A 153 -17.64 -2.93 2.20
CA PRO A 153 -18.65 -3.23 1.20
C PRO A 153 -20.08 -2.90 1.65
N GLY A 154 -20.85 -2.22 0.82
CA GLY A 154 -22.21 -1.82 1.09
C GLY A 154 -22.40 -0.51 1.88
N ALA A 155 -21.37 -0.02 2.59
CA ALA A 155 -21.48 1.21 3.39
C ALA A 155 -21.78 2.45 2.53
N SER A 156 -21.13 2.57 1.36
CA SER A 156 -21.37 3.67 0.44
C SER A 156 -22.81 3.71 -0.06
N SER A 157 -23.37 2.59 -0.49
CA SER A 157 -24.77 2.51 -0.95
C SER A 157 -25.80 2.69 0.18
N SER A 158 -25.49 2.22 1.38
CA SER A 158 -26.33 2.46 2.57
C SER A 158 -26.43 3.96 2.90
N ALA A 159 -25.33 4.70 2.82
CA ALA A 159 -25.31 6.14 3.04
C ALA A 159 -26.13 6.90 1.97
N ASP A 160 -26.09 6.46 0.70
CA ASP A 160 -26.86 7.07 -0.40
C ASP A 160 -28.38 7.09 -0.13
N GLN A 161 -28.92 6.10 0.60
CA GLN A 161 -30.33 6.05 0.94
C GLN A 161 -30.78 7.27 1.75
N ARG A 162 -29.88 7.95 2.48
CA ARG A 162 -30.15 9.12 3.32
C ARG A 162 -30.47 10.37 2.50
N THR A 163 -30.08 10.38 1.24
CA THR A 163 -30.31 11.54 0.37
C THR A 163 -31.61 11.49 -0.40
N LYS A 164 -32.33 10.36 -0.39
CA LYS A 164 -33.52 10.11 -1.23
C LYS A 164 -34.68 11.08 -1.01
N SER A 165 -34.80 11.65 0.20
CA SER A 165 -35.85 12.61 0.52
C SER A 165 -35.65 13.99 -0.11
N PHE A 166 -34.46 14.28 -0.66
CA PHE A 166 -34.16 15.54 -1.31
C PHE A 166 -34.11 15.37 -2.82
N TRP A 167 -34.96 16.08 -3.54
CA TRP A 167 -34.98 16.07 -5.00
C TRP A 167 -33.72 16.73 -5.61
N ASN A 168 -33.16 17.72 -4.90
CA ASN A 168 -31.93 18.45 -5.25
C ASN A 168 -30.71 17.95 -4.48
N ARG A 169 -30.66 16.67 -4.15
CA ARG A 169 -29.56 16.04 -3.45
C ARG A 169 -28.25 16.11 -4.23
N ARG A 170 -27.14 16.17 -3.53
CA ARG A 170 -25.78 16.09 -4.08
C ARG A 170 -25.01 14.99 -3.34
N ILE A 171 -24.44 14.08 -4.11
CA ILE A 171 -23.57 13.03 -3.59
C ILE A 171 -22.18 13.23 -4.18
N ILE A 172 -21.22 13.50 -3.32
CA ILE A 172 -19.83 13.74 -3.68
C ILE A 172 -19.00 12.56 -3.15
N GLU A 173 -18.18 11.98 -3.98
CA GLU A 173 -17.29 10.89 -3.63
C GLU A 173 -15.86 11.27 -4.00
N VAL A 174 -14.96 11.30 -3.00
CA VAL A 174 -13.57 11.71 -3.16
C VAL A 174 -12.68 10.59 -2.67
N SER A 175 -11.81 10.08 -3.52
CA SER A 175 -10.91 8.99 -3.12
C SER A 175 -9.76 8.81 -4.09
N THR A 176 -8.76 8.09 -3.61
CA THR A 176 -7.76 7.39 -4.44
C THR A 176 -8.21 5.94 -4.59
N PRO A 177 -8.31 5.39 -5.80
CA PRO A 177 -8.76 4.00 -5.99
C PRO A 177 -7.72 3.03 -5.44
N LYS A 178 -8.17 1.93 -4.84
CA LYS A 178 -7.30 0.86 -4.32
C LYS A 178 -7.40 -0.41 -5.16
N SER A 179 -8.62 -0.80 -5.50
CA SER A 179 -8.90 -2.00 -6.28
C SER A 179 -10.03 -1.74 -7.29
N ARG A 180 -10.21 -2.65 -8.25
CA ARG A 180 -11.32 -2.56 -9.22
C ARG A 180 -12.69 -2.68 -8.57
N ASP A 181 -12.76 -3.24 -7.36
CA ASP A 181 -14.00 -3.51 -6.64
C ASP A 181 -14.34 -2.46 -5.58
N ASP A 182 -13.52 -1.43 -5.39
CA ASP A 182 -13.81 -0.39 -4.42
C ASP A 182 -14.92 0.58 -4.87
N SER A 183 -15.43 1.38 -3.94
CA SER A 183 -16.57 2.28 -4.18
C SER A 183 -16.26 3.30 -5.28
N MET A 184 -15.10 3.95 -5.22
CA MET A 184 -14.70 4.98 -6.19
C MET A 184 -14.55 4.40 -7.60
N TRP A 185 -13.86 3.26 -7.75
CA TRP A 185 -13.64 2.70 -9.08
C TRP A 185 -14.92 2.16 -9.72
N ARG A 186 -15.81 1.53 -8.91
CA ARG A 186 -17.15 1.16 -9.39
C ARG A 186 -17.98 2.37 -9.80
N PHE A 187 -17.89 3.49 -9.07
CA PHE A 187 -18.55 4.74 -9.46
C PHE A 187 -18.01 5.24 -10.81
N MET A 188 -16.70 5.26 -11.00
CA MET A 188 -16.08 5.64 -12.27
C MET A 188 -16.51 4.71 -13.42
N GLY A 189 -16.77 3.44 -13.14
CA GLY A 189 -17.23 2.46 -14.13
C GLY A 189 -16.28 2.29 -15.31
N LEU A 190 -14.98 2.49 -15.09
CA LEU A 190 -13.97 2.34 -16.12
C LEU A 190 -13.62 0.87 -16.32
N LYS A 191 -13.56 0.42 -17.57
CA LYS A 191 -13.09 -0.91 -17.97
C LYS A 191 -11.90 -0.78 -18.91
N PRO A 192 -10.94 -1.71 -18.92
CA PRO A 192 -9.88 -1.72 -19.92
C PRO A 192 -10.48 -1.86 -21.32
N ILE A 193 -9.83 -1.27 -22.33
CA ILE A 193 -10.26 -1.39 -23.73
C ILE A 193 -10.04 -2.81 -24.23
N LYS A 194 -8.96 -3.48 -23.73
CA LYS A 194 -8.67 -4.89 -23.94
C LYS A 194 -8.58 -5.55 -22.58
N ASP A 195 -9.22 -6.69 -22.41
CA ASP A 195 -9.24 -7.42 -21.14
C ASP A 195 -7.93 -8.18 -20.87
N ASP A 196 -7.06 -8.32 -21.87
CA ASP A 196 -5.78 -9.04 -21.83
C ASP A 196 -4.55 -8.13 -21.61
N LEU A 197 -4.76 -6.83 -21.32
CA LEU A 197 -3.66 -5.90 -21.05
C LEU A 197 -2.97 -6.23 -19.72
N SER A 198 -1.65 -6.33 -19.76
CA SER A 198 -0.83 -6.45 -18.56
C SER A 198 -0.90 -5.19 -17.69
N SER A 199 -0.53 -5.32 -16.41
CA SER A 199 -0.44 -4.16 -15.51
C SER A 199 0.51 -3.10 -16.04
N ASP A 200 1.59 -3.51 -16.71
CA ASP A 200 2.57 -2.60 -17.33
C ASP A 200 1.97 -1.82 -18.49
N GLU A 201 1.17 -2.46 -19.35
CA GLU A 201 0.49 -1.78 -20.45
C GLU A 201 -0.58 -0.82 -19.95
N LEU A 202 -1.31 -1.19 -18.87
CA LEU A 202 -2.27 -0.28 -18.22
C LEU A 202 -1.60 0.91 -17.54
N MET A 203 -0.38 0.74 -17.02
CA MET A 203 0.40 1.86 -16.46
C MET A 203 1.01 2.76 -17.53
N GLN A 204 1.38 2.22 -18.68
CA GLN A 204 1.98 2.99 -19.76
C GLN A 204 0.95 3.80 -20.53
N THR A 205 -0.25 3.26 -20.71
CA THR A 205 -1.34 3.89 -21.45
C THR A 205 -2.64 3.77 -20.68
N TYR A 206 -3.44 4.84 -20.62
CA TYR A 206 -4.77 4.80 -20.00
C TYR A 206 -5.80 4.15 -20.95
N ASN A 207 -5.61 2.87 -21.27
CA ASN A 207 -6.51 2.12 -22.17
C ASN A 207 -7.83 1.74 -21.48
N TRP A 208 -8.51 2.73 -20.89
CA TRP A 208 -9.77 2.56 -20.20
C TRP A 208 -10.91 3.22 -20.99
N LYS A 209 -12.06 2.55 -21.04
CA LYS A 209 -13.30 3.10 -21.58
C LYS A 209 -14.38 3.15 -20.51
N PRO A 210 -15.28 4.15 -20.53
CA PRO A 210 -16.47 4.15 -19.69
C PRO A 210 -17.40 3.00 -20.07
N ALA A 211 -17.86 2.25 -19.07
CA ALA A 211 -18.78 1.11 -19.25
C ALA A 211 -20.10 1.31 -18.52
N THR A 212 -20.30 2.47 -17.86
CA THR A 212 -21.50 2.82 -17.11
C THR A 212 -22.11 4.11 -17.61
N ALA A 213 -23.27 4.48 -17.04
CA ALA A 213 -23.93 5.78 -17.28
C ALA A 213 -23.17 6.98 -16.68
N THR A 214 -22.07 6.77 -15.98
CA THR A 214 -21.23 7.85 -15.45
C THR A 214 -20.46 8.50 -16.59
N THR A 215 -20.61 9.81 -16.75
CA THR A 215 -19.77 10.61 -17.64
C THR A 215 -18.40 10.77 -17.00
N VAL A 216 -17.37 10.19 -17.61
CA VAL A 216 -16.00 10.23 -17.09
C VAL A 216 -15.18 11.28 -17.82
N TRP A 217 -14.59 12.16 -17.03
CA TRP A 217 -13.77 13.26 -17.51
C TRP A 217 -12.29 13.01 -17.24
N PHE A 218 -11.45 13.32 -18.21
CA PHE A 218 -9.99 13.25 -18.14
C PHE A 218 -9.40 14.61 -18.46
N TYR A 219 -8.45 15.06 -17.64
CA TYR A 219 -7.79 16.34 -17.85
C TYR A 219 -6.73 16.21 -18.95
N HIS A 220 -6.77 17.13 -19.91
CA HIS A 220 -5.80 17.24 -20.99
C HIS A 220 -5.16 18.62 -20.92
N VAL A 221 -3.90 18.69 -21.33
CA VAL A 221 -3.10 19.90 -21.32
C VAL A 221 -2.48 20.11 -22.70
N PRO A 222 -2.32 21.36 -23.18
CA PRO A 222 -1.68 21.60 -24.45
C PRO A 222 -0.17 21.30 -24.37
N CYS A 223 0.36 20.62 -25.37
CA CYS A 223 1.80 20.46 -25.51
C CYS A 223 2.45 21.82 -25.82
N PRO A 224 3.51 22.26 -25.13
CA PRO A 224 4.16 23.56 -25.37
C PRO A 224 4.84 23.65 -26.74
N HIS A 225 5.09 22.52 -27.41
CA HIS A 225 5.75 22.48 -28.72
C HIS A 225 4.77 22.43 -29.90
N CYS A 226 3.75 21.58 -29.83
CA CYS A 226 2.83 21.39 -30.97
C CYS A 226 1.40 21.90 -30.71
N GLY A 227 1.07 22.37 -29.51
CA GLY A 227 -0.25 22.89 -29.14
C GLY A 227 -1.36 21.83 -29.03
N LYS A 228 -1.10 20.56 -29.36
CA LYS A 228 -2.12 19.51 -29.26
C LYS A 228 -2.43 19.21 -27.79
N MET A 229 -3.71 18.98 -27.52
CA MET A 229 -4.18 18.57 -26.20
C MET A 229 -3.80 17.12 -25.94
N ILE A 230 -2.94 16.91 -24.93
CA ILE A 230 -2.42 15.60 -24.54
C ILE A 230 -2.86 15.24 -23.12
N ARG A 231 -3.04 13.96 -22.87
CA ARG A 231 -3.21 13.43 -21.52
C ARG A 231 -1.86 13.01 -20.99
N LEU A 232 -1.53 13.44 -19.76
CA LEU A 232 -0.26 13.04 -19.14
C LEU A 232 -0.32 11.58 -18.69
N GLU A 233 0.63 10.78 -19.18
CA GLU A 233 0.74 9.35 -18.95
C GLU A 233 2.13 9.00 -18.39
N TYR A 234 2.19 8.11 -17.39
CA TYR A 234 3.45 7.70 -16.76
C TYR A 234 4.43 7.12 -17.79
N GLY A 235 3.94 6.34 -18.75
CA GLY A 235 4.75 5.72 -19.80
C GLY A 235 5.44 6.70 -20.77
N GLN A 236 5.14 7.99 -20.69
CA GLN A 236 5.78 9.04 -21.49
C GLN A 236 6.94 9.74 -20.77
N ILE A 237 7.19 9.42 -19.49
CA ILE A 237 8.37 9.95 -18.80
C ILE A 237 9.62 9.22 -19.30
N ARG A 238 10.66 10.00 -19.60
CA ARG A 238 11.94 9.54 -20.11
C ARG A 238 13.07 9.97 -19.19
N TRP A 239 14.08 9.14 -19.08
CA TRP A 239 15.35 9.42 -18.38
C TRP A 239 16.48 8.61 -19.00
N ASP A 240 17.72 8.99 -18.74
CA ASP A 240 18.86 8.17 -19.12
C ASP A 240 18.91 6.89 -18.26
N LYS A 241 18.85 5.73 -18.89
CA LYS A 241 18.87 4.42 -18.23
C LYS A 241 20.19 4.09 -17.52
N LYS A 242 21.24 4.88 -17.76
CA LYS A 242 22.59 4.67 -17.18
C LYS A 242 22.79 5.41 -15.86
N VAL A 243 21.90 6.34 -15.51
CA VAL A 243 22.01 7.13 -14.29
C VAL A 243 21.47 6.39 -13.06
N ALA A 244 21.96 6.73 -11.88
CA ALA A 244 21.43 6.21 -10.63
C ALA A 244 19.99 6.73 -10.38
N ILE A 245 19.18 5.97 -9.63
CA ILE A 245 17.77 6.32 -9.38
C ILE A 245 17.63 7.74 -8.80
N ARG A 246 18.52 8.14 -7.90
CA ARG A 246 18.52 9.49 -7.31
C ARG A 246 18.72 10.60 -8.35
N GLU A 247 19.40 10.32 -9.45
CA GLU A 247 19.67 11.29 -10.51
C GLU A 247 18.48 11.40 -11.47
N ILE A 248 17.62 10.39 -11.55
CA ILE A 248 16.38 10.42 -12.31
C ILE A 248 15.47 11.56 -11.82
N GLU A 249 15.44 11.82 -10.51
CA GLU A 249 14.60 12.86 -9.91
C GLU A 249 14.87 14.26 -10.48
N SER A 250 16.11 14.54 -10.90
CA SER A 250 16.51 15.83 -11.49
C SER A 250 16.64 15.84 -13.01
N ASN A 251 16.80 14.67 -13.63
CA ASN A 251 17.16 14.57 -15.06
C ASN A 251 16.07 13.96 -15.94
N ALA A 252 14.92 13.57 -15.40
CA ALA A 252 13.82 13.05 -16.22
C ALA A 252 13.01 14.18 -16.86
N TRP A 253 12.44 13.87 -18.02
CA TRP A 253 11.55 14.74 -18.76
C TRP A 253 10.33 13.97 -19.25
N TYR A 254 9.31 14.68 -19.67
CA TYR A 254 8.13 14.11 -20.31
C TYR A 254 8.24 14.24 -21.83
N GLU A 255 8.03 13.17 -22.56
CA GLU A 255 8.03 13.16 -24.02
C GLU A 255 6.61 13.25 -24.55
N CYS A 256 6.31 14.26 -25.36
CA CYS A 256 4.99 14.41 -25.97
C CYS A 256 4.64 13.19 -26.83
N GLN A 257 3.45 12.63 -26.65
CA GLN A 257 2.94 11.49 -27.43
C GLN A 257 2.87 11.81 -28.95
N GLU A 258 2.56 13.07 -29.27
CA GLU A 258 2.28 13.53 -30.62
C GLU A 258 3.53 13.96 -31.40
N CYS A 259 4.29 14.90 -30.85
CA CYS A 259 5.43 15.50 -31.57
C CYS A 259 6.80 15.04 -31.06
N LYS A 260 6.87 14.22 -30.01
CA LYS A 260 8.10 13.77 -29.36
C LYS A 260 8.95 14.90 -28.75
N GLY A 261 8.40 16.11 -28.64
CA GLY A 261 9.06 17.25 -27.99
C GLY A 261 9.24 17.00 -26.49
N THR A 262 10.35 17.51 -25.95
CA THR A 262 10.71 17.39 -24.53
C THR A 262 9.96 18.44 -23.71
N ILE A 263 9.21 18.00 -22.72
CA ILE A 263 8.45 18.82 -21.78
C ILE A 263 9.09 18.71 -20.41
N THR A 264 9.31 19.81 -19.76
CA THR A 264 9.93 19.90 -18.42
C THR A 264 8.90 20.21 -17.34
N ASP A 265 9.26 20.05 -16.06
CA ASP A 265 8.41 20.48 -14.95
C ASP A 265 8.17 22.00 -14.93
N GLY A 266 9.07 22.80 -15.53
CA GLY A 266 8.89 24.24 -15.71
C GLY A 266 7.71 24.62 -16.64
N ASP A 267 7.37 23.76 -17.58
CA ASP A 267 6.25 23.98 -18.49
C ASP A 267 4.89 23.63 -17.85
N LYS A 268 4.92 22.83 -16.78
CA LYS A 268 3.72 22.18 -16.20
C LYS A 268 2.65 23.19 -15.80
N GLN A 269 3.02 24.26 -15.08
CA GLN A 269 2.01 25.24 -14.61
C GLN A 269 1.26 25.89 -15.75
N LYS A 270 1.97 26.34 -16.78
CA LYS A 270 1.36 26.94 -17.98
C LYS A 270 0.46 25.94 -18.72
N MET A 271 0.92 24.69 -18.86
CA MET A 271 0.10 23.62 -19.44
C MET A 271 -1.17 23.36 -18.63
N LEU A 272 -1.08 23.42 -17.30
CA LEU A 272 -2.25 23.24 -16.43
C LEU A 272 -3.24 24.41 -16.57
N ASP A 273 -2.75 25.64 -16.66
CA ASP A 273 -3.60 26.83 -16.80
C ASP A 273 -4.41 26.81 -18.08
N ASP A 274 -3.82 26.33 -19.18
CA ASP A 274 -4.41 26.22 -20.52
C ASP A 274 -5.09 24.83 -20.73
N GLY A 275 -5.14 23.98 -19.73
CA GLY A 275 -5.74 22.65 -19.79
C GLY A 275 -7.27 22.67 -19.67
N ASP A 276 -7.91 21.60 -20.14
CA ASP A 276 -9.36 21.38 -19.98
C ASP A 276 -9.71 19.90 -19.81
N TRP A 277 -10.92 19.65 -19.36
CA TRP A 277 -11.49 18.33 -19.17
C TRP A 277 -12.23 17.83 -20.41
N PHE A 278 -11.91 16.63 -20.85
CA PHE A 278 -12.53 15.96 -21.99
C PHE A 278 -13.21 14.67 -21.57
N THR A 279 -14.30 14.34 -22.25
CA THR A 279 -15.02 13.08 -22.05
C THR A 279 -15.38 12.44 -23.38
N LYS A 280 -15.43 11.11 -23.41
CA LYS A 280 -15.90 10.32 -24.56
C LYS A 280 -17.35 9.86 -24.41
N ASN A 281 -18.00 10.08 -23.25
CA ASN A 281 -19.38 9.68 -22.99
C ASN A 281 -20.18 10.79 -22.27
N PRO A 282 -20.47 11.92 -22.95
CA PRO A 282 -21.23 13.01 -22.36
C PRO A 282 -22.69 12.61 -22.09
N GLY A 283 -23.39 13.39 -21.23
CA GLY A 283 -24.84 13.29 -21.03
C GLY A 283 -25.30 12.52 -19.81
N GLY A 284 -24.41 11.98 -19.00
CA GLY A 284 -24.77 11.34 -17.74
C GLY A 284 -25.07 12.35 -16.63
N ARG A 285 -25.96 11.98 -15.68
CA ARG A 285 -26.23 12.77 -14.45
C ARG A 285 -25.17 12.54 -13.36
N TRP A 286 -24.26 11.59 -13.55
CA TRP A 286 -23.16 11.28 -12.67
C TRP A 286 -21.86 11.63 -13.39
N TRP A 287 -21.06 12.48 -12.79
CA TRP A 287 -19.79 12.92 -13.36
C TRP A 287 -18.62 12.41 -12.53
N GLY A 288 -17.72 11.69 -13.17
CA GLY A 288 -16.48 11.21 -12.59
C GLY A 288 -15.28 11.93 -13.19
N PHE A 289 -14.39 12.46 -12.36
CA PHE A 289 -13.17 13.14 -12.77
C PHE A 289 -11.97 12.30 -12.35
N HIS A 290 -11.15 11.92 -13.34
CA HIS A 290 -9.93 11.14 -13.07
C HIS A 290 -8.69 12.00 -13.24
N LEU A 291 -7.81 12.03 -12.23
CA LEU A 291 -6.60 12.85 -12.21
C LEU A 291 -5.44 12.10 -11.56
N SER A 292 -4.34 11.86 -12.29
CA SER A 292 -3.10 11.34 -11.71
C SER A 292 -2.29 12.45 -11.04
N SER A 293 -1.30 12.08 -10.20
CA SER A 293 -0.37 13.04 -9.58
C SER A 293 0.56 13.73 -10.60
N LEU A 294 0.60 13.26 -11.86
CA LEU A 294 1.35 13.94 -12.93
C LEU A 294 0.89 15.37 -13.17
N TYR A 295 -0.37 15.68 -12.84
CA TYR A 295 -0.94 17.02 -12.95
C TYR A 295 -0.73 17.90 -11.71
N ALA A 296 -0.23 17.34 -10.61
CA ALA A 296 0.01 18.12 -9.40
C ALA A 296 1.25 19.02 -9.57
N PRO A 297 1.15 20.33 -9.22
CA PRO A 297 2.25 21.29 -9.45
C PRO A 297 3.35 21.27 -8.39
N TRP A 298 3.31 20.32 -7.45
CA TRP A 298 4.20 20.25 -6.31
C TRP A 298 5.52 19.56 -6.62
N ASP A 299 6.60 19.92 -5.91
CA ASP A 299 7.92 19.30 -6.09
C ASP A 299 7.92 17.78 -5.92
N SER A 300 7.11 17.26 -4.99
CA SER A 300 6.93 15.82 -4.79
C SER A 300 6.26 15.10 -5.97
N CYS A 301 5.73 15.85 -6.94
CA CYS A 301 5.03 15.34 -8.12
C CYS A 301 5.73 15.75 -9.43
N ARG A 302 7.02 16.14 -9.39
CA ARG A 302 7.83 16.32 -10.60
C ARG A 302 7.93 15.01 -11.38
N PHE A 303 8.06 15.11 -12.70
CA PHE A 303 8.15 13.93 -13.58
C PHE A 303 9.25 12.97 -13.12
N GLY A 304 10.42 13.50 -12.76
CA GLY A 304 11.54 12.70 -12.28
C GLY A 304 11.29 12.02 -10.94
N VAL A 305 10.62 12.70 -10.00
CA VAL A 305 10.28 12.11 -8.69
C VAL A 305 9.30 10.95 -8.90
N ILE A 306 8.24 11.14 -9.69
CA ILE A 306 7.27 10.08 -9.99
C ILE A 306 7.93 8.91 -10.72
N ALA A 307 8.87 9.18 -11.66
CA ALA A 307 9.62 8.14 -12.35
C ALA A 307 10.49 7.32 -11.39
N ALA A 308 11.23 7.99 -10.51
CA ALA A 308 12.08 7.34 -9.51
C ALA A 308 11.27 6.49 -8.52
N GLU A 309 10.12 7.00 -8.04
CA GLU A 309 9.21 6.24 -7.16
C GLU A 309 8.64 5.00 -7.87
N GLY A 310 8.21 5.14 -9.13
CA GLY A 310 7.72 4.00 -9.90
C GLY A 310 8.80 2.95 -10.17
N LEU A 311 10.04 3.38 -10.43
CA LEU A 311 11.16 2.46 -10.61
C LEU A 311 11.55 1.78 -9.29
N ARG A 312 11.61 2.52 -8.17
CA ARG A 312 11.83 1.93 -6.83
C ARG A 312 10.76 0.89 -6.51
N ALA A 313 9.48 1.22 -6.73
CA ALA A 313 8.38 0.30 -6.47
C ALA A 313 8.54 -1.02 -7.24
N ARG A 314 8.88 -0.97 -8.52
CA ARG A 314 9.12 -2.17 -9.35
C ARG A 314 10.33 -2.98 -8.91
N LEU A 315 11.43 -2.31 -8.54
CA LEU A 315 12.66 -2.99 -8.12
C LEU A 315 12.55 -3.70 -6.76
N THR A 316 11.56 -3.34 -5.94
CA THR A 316 11.28 -4.09 -4.71
C THR A 316 10.64 -5.44 -4.99
N HIS A 317 10.01 -5.61 -6.15
CA HIS A 317 9.16 -6.78 -6.48
C HIS A 317 8.13 -7.09 -5.38
N ASP A 318 7.70 -6.05 -4.67
CA ASP A 318 6.72 -6.11 -3.60
C ASP A 318 5.38 -5.56 -4.13
N PRO A 319 4.35 -6.41 -4.29
CA PRO A 319 3.06 -6.00 -4.81
C PRO A 319 2.39 -4.87 -3.99
N GLU A 320 2.67 -4.79 -2.68
CA GLU A 320 2.12 -3.71 -1.84
C GLU A 320 2.81 -2.37 -2.11
N VAL A 321 4.11 -2.37 -2.38
CA VAL A 321 4.86 -1.17 -2.74
C VAL A 321 4.42 -0.69 -4.13
N GLU A 322 4.28 -1.62 -5.07
CA GLU A 322 3.80 -1.33 -6.41
C GLU A 322 2.35 -0.83 -6.40
N ALA A 323 1.46 -1.47 -5.63
CA ALA A 323 0.09 -1.03 -5.44
C ALA A 323 0.03 0.40 -4.88
N ARG A 324 0.85 0.74 -3.89
CA ARG A 324 0.93 2.10 -3.35
C ARG A 324 1.33 3.12 -4.42
N PHE A 325 2.29 2.79 -5.27
CA PHE A 325 2.67 3.65 -6.39
C PHE A 325 1.51 3.83 -7.37
N VAL A 326 0.93 2.74 -7.87
CA VAL A 326 -0.16 2.76 -8.86
C VAL A 326 -1.39 3.50 -8.32
N ASN A 327 -1.79 3.22 -7.09
CA ASN A 327 -2.94 3.86 -6.49
C ASN A 327 -2.67 5.35 -6.22
N ASN A 328 -1.58 5.67 -5.51
CA ASN A 328 -1.36 7.03 -5.01
C ASN A 328 -0.88 8.00 -6.09
N PHE A 329 -0.01 7.58 -7.02
CA PHE A 329 0.51 8.48 -8.05
C PHE A 329 -0.31 8.44 -9.33
N LEU A 330 -0.77 7.27 -9.77
CA LEU A 330 -1.48 7.16 -11.04
C LEU A 330 -2.99 7.27 -10.89
N ALA A 331 -3.52 7.20 -9.68
CA ALA A 331 -4.95 7.12 -9.38
C ALA A 331 -5.64 5.95 -10.10
N LEU A 332 -4.95 4.83 -10.23
CA LEU A 332 -5.45 3.61 -10.84
C LEU A 332 -5.64 2.51 -9.79
N PRO A 333 -6.60 1.61 -9.97
CA PRO A 333 -6.74 0.45 -9.11
C PRO A 333 -5.61 -0.54 -9.40
N PHE A 334 -4.99 -1.04 -8.35
CA PHE A 334 -4.03 -2.13 -8.50
C PHE A 334 -4.75 -3.47 -8.55
N ASP A 335 -4.35 -4.32 -9.47
CA ASP A 335 -4.94 -5.65 -9.63
C ASP A 335 -3.99 -6.71 -9.09
N TYR A 336 -4.22 -7.09 -7.84
CA TYR A 336 -3.43 -8.13 -7.19
C TYR A 336 -3.57 -9.51 -7.88
N SER A 337 -4.62 -9.76 -8.63
CA SER A 337 -4.77 -11.02 -9.39
C SER A 337 -3.82 -11.08 -10.58
N GLN A 338 -3.45 -9.93 -11.14
CA GLN A 338 -2.42 -9.85 -12.19
C GLN A 338 -1.00 -9.75 -11.62
N ALA A 339 -0.87 -9.35 -10.34
CA ALA A 339 0.41 -9.32 -9.64
C ALA A 339 0.86 -10.70 -9.14
N GLY A 340 0.22 -11.78 -9.59
CA GLY A 340 0.76 -13.12 -9.44
C GLY A 340 0.29 -13.93 -8.23
N ILE A 341 -0.92 -13.69 -7.70
CA ILE A 341 -1.55 -14.68 -6.79
C ILE A 341 -2.21 -15.79 -7.62
N GLU A 342 -1.60 -16.15 -8.73
CA GLU A 342 -1.94 -17.38 -9.39
C GLU A 342 -1.49 -18.56 -8.52
N LEU A 343 -2.28 -19.64 -8.57
CA LEU A 343 -1.91 -20.90 -7.93
C LEU A 343 -0.53 -21.34 -8.42
N ILE A 344 0.33 -21.74 -7.50
CA ILE A 344 1.60 -22.38 -7.89
C ILE A 344 1.26 -23.65 -8.66
N THR A 345 1.66 -23.69 -9.92
CA THR A 345 1.47 -24.85 -10.81
C THR A 345 2.76 -25.65 -10.92
N GLN A 346 2.64 -26.93 -11.33
CA GLN A 346 3.82 -27.74 -11.62
C GLN A 346 4.71 -27.06 -12.67
N LYS A 347 4.10 -26.47 -13.69
CA LYS A 347 4.83 -25.73 -14.73
C LYS A 347 5.65 -24.57 -14.18
N SER A 348 5.12 -23.78 -13.23
CA SER A 348 5.89 -22.68 -12.63
C SER A 348 7.06 -23.21 -11.79
N LEU A 349 6.88 -24.31 -11.04
CA LEU A 349 7.96 -24.95 -10.30
C LEU A 349 9.04 -25.53 -11.23
N ASP A 350 8.65 -26.14 -12.35
CA ASP A 350 9.59 -26.70 -13.32
C ASP A 350 10.48 -25.61 -13.94
N VAL A 351 9.92 -24.45 -14.25
CA VAL A 351 10.70 -23.33 -14.78
C VAL A 351 11.67 -22.78 -13.74
N THR A 352 11.25 -22.64 -12.48
CA THR A 352 12.12 -22.16 -11.39
C THR A 352 13.27 -23.13 -11.05
N ALA A 353 13.19 -24.39 -11.46
CA ALA A 353 14.22 -25.39 -11.26
C ALA A 353 15.22 -25.54 -12.43
N GLN A 354 15.05 -24.77 -13.50
CA GLN A 354 15.95 -24.82 -14.68
C GLN A 354 17.35 -24.19 -14.43
N THR A 355 17.66 -23.87 -13.20
CA THR A 355 18.88 -23.14 -12.79
C THR A 355 20.12 -24.04 -12.67
N GLY A 356 19.99 -25.36 -12.74
CA GLY A 356 21.10 -26.31 -12.86
C GLY A 356 21.86 -26.63 -11.56
N TYR A 357 21.52 -26.04 -10.38
CA TYR A 357 22.10 -26.46 -9.11
C TYR A 357 21.31 -27.61 -8.46
N ARG A 358 21.97 -28.34 -7.59
CA ARG A 358 21.37 -29.43 -6.82
C ARG A 358 21.14 -29.03 -5.37
N ARG A 359 20.29 -29.76 -4.70
CA ARG A 359 20.08 -29.65 -3.24
C ARG A 359 21.42 -29.69 -2.51
N ASN A 360 21.58 -28.91 -1.46
CA ASN A 360 22.83 -28.74 -0.71
C ASN A 360 23.99 -28.08 -1.49
N GLN A 361 23.78 -27.59 -2.68
CA GLN A 361 24.74 -26.77 -3.41
C GLN A 361 24.44 -25.29 -3.27
N ILE A 362 25.47 -24.49 -3.05
CA ILE A 362 25.37 -23.03 -3.01
C ILE A 362 25.66 -22.45 -4.40
N PRO A 363 24.68 -21.79 -5.04
CA PRO A 363 24.94 -21.01 -6.26
C PRO A 363 25.85 -19.82 -5.99
N ALA A 364 26.62 -19.40 -7.01
CA ALA A 364 27.62 -18.33 -6.89
C ALA A 364 27.03 -16.95 -6.49
N ASP A 365 25.78 -16.70 -6.81
CA ASP A 365 25.11 -15.45 -6.49
C ASP A 365 24.58 -15.39 -5.04
N VAL A 366 24.60 -16.49 -4.31
CA VAL A 366 24.18 -16.53 -2.90
C VAL A 366 25.20 -15.86 -2.01
N LYS A 367 24.75 -14.93 -1.18
CA LYS A 367 25.59 -14.15 -0.26
C LYS A 367 25.37 -14.46 1.22
N VAL A 368 24.19 -14.94 1.57
CA VAL A 368 23.82 -15.26 2.96
C VAL A 368 22.78 -16.37 3.01
N LEU A 369 22.77 -17.14 4.09
CA LEU A 369 21.79 -18.20 4.35
C LEU A 369 20.83 -17.80 5.46
N THR A 370 19.57 -18.22 5.36
CA THR A 370 18.59 -18.15 6.46
C THR A 370 17.85 -19.46 6.59
N LEU A 371 17.32 -19.73 7.80
CA LEU A 371 16.50 -20.91 8.07
C LEU A 371 15.11 -20.50 8.55
N GLY A 372 14.08 -21.22 8.12
CA GLY A 372 12.75 -21.17 8.71
C GLY A 372 12.33 -22.55 9.18
N ALA A 373 11.68 -22.61 10.35
CA ALA A 373 11.23 -23.87 10.94
C ALA A 373 9.79 -23.77 11.43
N ASP A 374 9.01 -24.82 11.16
CA ASP A 374 7.63 -25.01 11.59
C ASP A 374 7.54 -26.17 12.59
N VAL A 375 7.07 -25.86 13.82
CA VAL A 375 7.03 -26.82 14.94
C VAL A 375 5.68 -27.53 14.97
N GLN A 376 5.72 -28.85 14.82
CA GLN A 376 4.57 -29.72 14.94
C GLN A 376 4.61 -30.58 16.22
N LYS A 377 3.59 -31.39 16.44
CA LYS A 377 3.45 -32.18 17.66
C LYS A 377 4.59 -33.18 17.88
N ALA A 378 5.06 -33.82 16.84
CA ALA A 378 6.04 -34.91 16.89
C ALA A 378 7.29 -34.67 16.05
N GLU A 379 7.35 -33.60 15.30
CA GLU A 379 8.43 -33.33 14.36
C GLU A 379 8.56 -31.83 14.10
N VAL A 380 9.72 -31.40 13.59
CA VAL A 380 9.99 -30.01 13.21
C VAL A 380 10.41 -29.98 11.75
N TYR A 381 9.59 -29.33 10.93
CA TYR A 381 9.91 -29.07 9.53
C TYR A 381 10.84 -27.86 9.43
N TRP A 382 11.77 -27.87 8.48
CA TRP A 382 12.66 -26.76 8.25
C TRP A 382 13.04 -26.60 6.77
N ALA A 383 13.43 -25.39 6.39
CA ALA A 383 13.98 -25.07 5.08
C ALA A 383 15.11 -24.02 5.21
N VAL A 384 16.18 -24.22 4.43
CA VAL A 384 17.31 -23.29 4.32
C VAL A 384 17.22 -22.58 2.99
N LEU A 385 17.26 -21.25 3.03
CA LEU A 385 17.25 -20.38 1.84
C LEU A 385 18.59 -19.65 1.70
N GLY A 386 19.09 -19.56 0.49
CA GLY A 386 20.19 -18.71 0.11
C GLY A 386 19.69 -17.42 -0.52
N TRP A 387 20.35 -16.30 -0.26
CA TRP A 387 19.93 -14.97 -0.70
C TRP A 387 21.04 -14.26 -1.48
N GLY A 388 20.64 -13.60 -2.54
CA GLY A 388 21.48 -12.74 -3.36
C GLY A 388 20.93 -11.34 -3.51
N ALA A 389 21.55 -10.55 -4.40
CA ALA A 389 21.14 -9.19 -4.68
C ALA A 389 19.69 -9.09 -5.15
N GLY A 390 19.01 -7.99 -4.80
CA GLY A 390 17.62 -7.75 -5.20
C GLY A 390 16.62 -8.74 -4.60
N SER A 391 16.95 -9.31 -3.43
CA SER A 391 16.12 -10.33 -2.75
C SER A 391 15.88 -11.61 -3.57
N ALA A 392 16.76 -11.94 -4.54
CA ALA A 392 16.74 -13.22 -5.22
C ALA A 392 17.02 -14.34 -4.20
N LEU A 393 16.23 -15.42 -4.25
CA LEU A 393 16.31 -16.51 -3.30
C LEU A 393 16.50 -17.87 -4.00
N TRP A 394 17.25 -18.75 -3.35
CA TRP A 394 17.47 -20.14 -3.72
C TRP A 394 17.09 -21.04 -2.56
N VAL A 395 16.29 -22.06 -2.83
CA VAL A 395 16.04 -23.11 -1.84
C VAL A 395 17.25 -24.04 -1.82
N ILE A 396 18.00 -24.04 -0.72
CA ILE A 396 19.26 -24.78 -0.59
C ILE A 396 19.01 -26.18 -0.06
N ASP A 397 18.26 -26.28 1.05
CA ASP A 397 17.97 -27.54 1.69
C ASP A 397 16.64 -27.50 2.46
N TRP A 398 16.07 -28.65 2.75
CA TRP A 398 14.86 -28.80 3.58
C TRP A 398 14.86 -30.16 4.25
N GLY A 399 14.15 -30.31 5.34
CA GLY A 399 14.08 -31.55 6.06
C GLY A 399 13.04 -31.57 7.17
N VAL A 400 13.08 -32.64 7.92
CA VAL A 400 12.25 -32.87 9.09
C VAL A 400 13.15 -33.44 10.18
N GLU A 401 13.13 -32.84 11.37
CA GLU A 401 13.82 -33.33 12.55
C GLU A 401 12.81 -33.91 13.54
N GLN A 402 13.27 -34.86 14.37
CA GLN A 402 12.43 -35.47 15.38
C GLN A 402 12.08 -34.51 16.52
N ASP A 403 12.96 -33.53 16.76
CA ASP A 403 12.79 -32.54 17.82
C ASP A 403 13.57 -31.24 17.54
N LYS A 404 13.38 -30.26 18.39
CA LYS A 404 14.00 -28.94 18.31
C LYS A 404 15.50 -28.94 18.58
N ILE A 405 15.98 -29.90 19.36
CA ILE A 405 17.43 -30.03 19.71
C ILE A 405 18.19 -30.56 18.48
N SER A 406 17.60 -31.52 17.77
CA SER A 406 18.15 -32.02 16.52
C SER A 406 18.22 -30.91 15.45
N LEU A 407 17.19 -30.05 15.36
CA LEU A 407 17.23 -28.87 14.50
C LEU A 407 18.37 -27.90 14.91
N GLN A 408 18.51 -27.61 16.19
CA GLN A 408 19.60 -26.76 16.68
C GLN A 408 20.96 -27.33 16.31
N LYS A 409 21.18 -28.61 16.49
CA LYS A 409 22.41 -29.31 16.11
C LYS A 409 22.66 -29.19 14.61
N TYR A 410 21.64 -29.43 13.78
CA TYR A 410 21.73 -29.25 12.32
C TYR A 410 22.19 -27.82 11.96
N MET A 411 21.56 -26.79 12.52
CA MET A 411 21.92 -25.39 12.25
C MET A 411 23.37 -25.06 12.64
N LEU A 412 23.81 -25.55 13.78
CA LEU A 412 25.14 -25.21 14.33
C LEU A 412 26.27 -25.99 13.67
N GLU A 413 26.03 -27.21 13.20
CA GLU A 413 27.06 -28.11 12.67
C GLU A 413 27.13 -28.13 11.16
N THR A 414 26.00 -27.88 10.44
CA THR A 414 26.01 -27.95 8.98
C THR A 414 26.74 -26.77 8.36
N ARG A 415 27.58 -27.07 7.37
CA ARG A 415 28.36 -26.09 6.60
C ARG A 415 28.22 -26.35 5.12
N TRP A 416 28.16 -25.30 4.36
CA TRP A 416 28.15 -25.35 2.88
C TRP A 416 29.39 -24.67 2.34
N ILE A 417 29.84 -25.11 1.19
CA ILE A 417 30.99 -24.51 0.51
C ILE A 417 30.45 -23.66 -0.64
N HIS A 418 30.67 -22.35 -0.57
CA HIS A 418 30.41 -21.43 -1.66
C HIS A 418 31.40 -21.70 -2.81
N PRO A 419 31.02 -21.53 -4.11
CA PRO A 419 31.94 -21.72 -5.23
C PRO A 419 33.23 -20.89 -5.15
N GLY A 420 33.23 -19.79 -4.40
CA GLY A 420 34.43 -19.01 -4.07
C GLY A 420 35.34 -19.62 -2.99
N GLY A 421 35.12 -20.86 -2.57
CA GLY A 421 35.94 -21.58 -1.58
C GLY A 421 35.68 -21.21 -0.12
N VAL A 422 34.68 -20.35 0.15
CA VAL A 422 34.34 -19.89 1.49
C VAL A 422 33.30 -20.83 2.13
N GLN A 423 33.51 -21.19 3.40
CA GLN A 423 32.49 -21.93 4.17
C GLN A 423 31.38 -20.98 4.63
N MET A 424 30.14 -21.41 4.45
CA MET A 424 28.93 -20.71 4.89
C MET A 424 28.19 -21.49 5.97
N ALA A 425 27.71 -20.79 6.98
CA ALA A 425 26.80 -21.27 8.00
C ALA A 425 25.50 -20.45 7.96
N ILE A 426 24.53 -20.81 8.75
CA ILE A 426 23.26 -20.06 8.90
C ILE A 426 23.47 -18.98 9.97
N PRO A 427 23.55 -17.67 9.61
CA PRO A 427 23.75 -16.61 10.60
C PRO A 427 22.47 -16.28 11.38
N VAL A 428 21.29 -16.53 10.80
CA VAL A 428 20.00 -16.27 11.44
C VAL A 428 18.93 -17.24 10.95
N GLY A 429 18.07 -17.67 11.87
CA GLY A 429 16.92 -18.50 11.58
C GLY A 429 15.67 -18.05 12.34
N ALA A 430 14.50 -18.47 11.86
CA ALA A 430 13.21 -18.28 12.50
C ALA A 430 12.57 -19.62 12.84
N ILE A 431 11.96 -19.73 14.00
CA ILE A 431 11.22 -20.92 14.44
C ILE A 431 9.82 -20.53 14.91
N ASP A 432 8.78 -21.26 14.46
CA ASP A 432 7.42 -21.00 14.92
C ASP A 432 7.26 -21.24 16.41
N ALA A 433 6.77 -20.23 17.11
CA ALA A 433 6.52 -20.24 18.54
C ALA A 433 5.03 -20.33 18.90
N ARG A 434 4.18 -20.73 17.97
CA ARG A 434 2.72 -20.77 18.20
C ARG A 434 2.28 -21.99 18.97
N TYR A 435 2.77 -23.17 18.56
CA TYR A 435 2.35 -24.43 19.13
C TYR A 435 3.01 -24.75 20.49
N ASP A 436 4.34 -24.60 20.59
CA ASP A 436 5.12 -24.95 21.78
C ASP A 436 5.95 -23.77 22.30
N ARG A 437 5.24 -22.68 22.60
CA ARG A 437 5.84 -21.37 22.89
C ARG A 437 6.95 -21.40 23.94
N LYS A 438 6.72 -22.08 25.08
CA LYS A 438 7.68 -22.10 26.19
C LYS A 438 9.01 -22.73 25.77
N ASN A 439 8.96 -23.95 25.23
CA ASN A 439 10.17 -24.69 24.87
C ASN A 439 10.89 -24.02 23.67
N VAL A 440 10.17 -23.39 22.75
CA VAL A 440 10.76 -22.62 21.64
C VAL A 440 11.49 -21.37 22.18
N ILE A 441 10.92 -20.65 23.14
CA ILE A 441 11.57 -19.48 23.75
C ILE A 441 12.83 -19.90 24.49
N ASP A 442 12.76 -21.00 25.27
CA ASP A 442 13.91 -21.52 26.00
C ASP A 442 15.03 -21.97 25.05
N LEU A 443 14.70 -22.60 23.92
CA LEU A 443 15.66 -22.92 22.87
C LEU A 443 16.29 -21.64 22.26
N CYS A 444 15.49 -20.63 21.93
CA CYS A 444 15.99 -19.38 21.38
C CYS A 444 16.87 -18.59 22.36
N LYS A 445 16.69 -18.75 23.68
CA LYS A 445 17.59 -18.19 24.69
C LYS A 445 18.97 -18.87 24.67
N GLN A 446 19.01 -20.18 24.39
CA GLN A 446 20.25 -20.95 24.28
C GLN A 446 20.92 -20.77 22.91
N CYS A 447 20.12 -20.60 21.84
CA CYS A 447 20.59 -20.45 20.48
C CYS A 447 20.20 -19.07 19.92
N ARG A 448 21.04 -18.05 20.12
CA ARG A 448 20.73 -16.65 19.81
C ARG A 448 20.52 -16.36 18.32
N ILE A 449 21.06 -17.18 17.43
CA ILE A 449 20.82 -17.04 15.99
C ILE A 449 19.39 -17.46 15.59
N LEU A 450 18.67 -18.19 16.45
CA LEU A 450 17.30 -18.60 16.24
C LEU A 450 16.33 -17.59 16.87
N LYS A 451 15.39 -17.07 16.10
CA LYS A 451 14.41 -16.07 16.54
C LYS A 451 13.01 -16.67 16.60
N PRO A 452 12.27 -16.46 17.72
CA PRO A 452 10.89 -16.93 17.80
C PRO A 452 9.99 -16.08 16.89
N ILE A 453 9.22 -16.76 16.05
CA ILE A 453 8.30 -16.15 15.10
C ILE A 453 6.87 -16.68 15.31
N GLN A 454 5.87 -15.88 14.97
CA GLN A 454 4.46 -16.27 14.98
C GLN A 454 3.77 -15.78 13.72
N GLY A 455 3.14 -16.69 12.98
CA GLY A 455 2.28 -16.32 11.86
C GLY A 455 0.99 -15.69 12.39
N GLU A 456 0.67 -14.49 11.95
CA GLU A 456 -0.64 -13.85 12.11
C GLU A 456 -1.24 -13.67 10.70
N GLY A 457 -2.55 -13.49 10.60
CA GLY A 457 -3.15 -13.08 9.34
C GLY A 457 -2.65 -11.68 8.93
N VAL A 458 -3.55 -10.75 8.69
CA VAL A 458 -3.18 -9.38 8.32
C VAL A 458 -2.73 -8.57 9.55
N ILE A 459 -1.55 -7.94 9.48
CA ILE A 459 -1.05 -7.00 10.49
C ILE A 459 -1.20 -5.58 9.94
N TYR A 460 -2.07 -4.78 10.56
CA TYR A 460 -2.27 -3.39 10.16
C TYR A 460 -1.23 -2.46 10.79
N GLN A 461 -0.75 -1.49 10.01
CA GLN A 461 0.26 -0.52 10.43
C GLN A 461 -0.24 0.36 11.60
N ASN A 462 -1.52 0.73 11.56
CA ASN A 462 -2.23 1.43 12.63
C ASN A 462 -3.64 0.86 12.72
N ASN A 463 -4.32 1.06 13.85
CA ASN A 463 -5.76 0.81 13.99
C ASN A 463 -6.63 1.59 12.96
N ARG A 464 -6.01 2.46 12.16
CA ARG A 464 -6.61 3.34 11.15
C ARG A 464 -6.61 2.77 9.72
N GLY A 465 -6.14 1.55 9.49
CA GLY A 465 -6.22 0.87 8.18
C GLY A 465 -5.28 1.38 7.08
N ALA A 466 -4.25 2.14 7.43
CA ALA A 466 -3.27 2.64 6.47
C ALA A 466 -2.11 1.65 6.30
N GLY A 467 -2.25 0.74 5.34
CA GLY A 467 -1.23 -0.22 4.95
C GLY A 467 -1.10 -1.43 5.88
N TYR A 468 -0.42 -2.45 5.39
CA TYR A 468 -0.11 -3.66 6.15
C TYR A 468 1.38 -3.64 6.52
N LEU A 469 1.71 -4.13 7.72
CA LEU A 469 3.09 -4.38 8.09
C LEU A 469 3.46 -5.81 7.69
N PRO A 470 4.63 -6.05 7.09
CA PRO A 470 5.13 -7.39 6.84
C PRO A 470 5.40 -8.13 8.14
N TYR A 471 5.79 -7.42 9.19
CA TYR A 471 6.02 -7.98 10.53
C TYR A 471 5.88 -6.90 11.61
N LYS A 472 5.77 -7.36 12.87
CA LYS A 472 5.82 -6.53 14.08
C LYS A 472 6.71 -7.20 15.12
N ALA A 473 7.74 -6.48 15.55
CA ALA A 473 8.59 -6.94 16.66
C ALA A 473 7.87 -6.75 18.00
N HIS A 474 8.11 -7.67 18.93
CA HIS A 474 7.59 -7.59 20.30
C HIS A 474 8.52 -8.34 21.26
N TYR A 475 8.51 -7.95 22.53
CA TYR A 475 9.16 -8.75 23.56
C TYR A 475 8.32 -9.97 23.92
N VAL A 476 8.94 -11.15 24.02
CA VAL A 476 8.21 -12.41 24.24
C VAL A 476 7.77 -12.60 25.69
N GLU A 477 8.46 -11.97 26.65
CA GLU A 477 8.17 -12.03 28.08
C GLU A 477 7.98 -10.61 28.63
N LEU A 478 6.80 -10.38 29.20
CA LEU A 478 6.40 -9.08 29.75
C LEU A 478 6.01 -9.24 31.22
N ASP A 479 6.21 -8.20 32.03
CA ASP A 479 5.65 -8.10 33.36
C ASP A 479 4.14 -7.80 33.33
N TYR A 480 3.51 -7.73 34.48
CA TYR A 480 2.07 -7.45 34.63
C TYR A 480 1.67 -6.04 34.16
N LYS A 481 2.63 -5.13 33.96
CA LYS A 481 2.42 -3.78 33.39
C LYS A 481 2.71 -3.71 31.89
N GLY A 482 3.04 -4.83 31.24
CA GLY A 482 3.39 -4.89 29.82
C GLY A 482 4.80 -4.42 29.48
N LYS A 483 5.71 -4.30 30.49
CA LYS A 483 7.11 -3.98 30.29
C LYS A 483 7.92 -5.25 30.08
N ALA A 484 8.93 -5.20 29.19
CA ALA A 484 9.81 -6.33 28.95
C ALA A 484 10.55 -6.76 30.22
N LEU A 485 10.54 -8.06 30.49
CA LEU A 485 11.34 -8.64 31.57
C LEU A 485 12.84 -8.58 31.21
N PRO A 486 13.75 -8.46 32.22
CA PRO A 486 15.17 -8.55 31.97
C PRO A 486 15.55 -9.85 31.26
N GLY A 487 16.30 -9.75 30.15
CA GLY A 487 16.67 -10.91 29.32
C GLY A 487 15.57 -11.41 28.37
N SER A 488 14.42 -10.74 28.27
CA SER A 488 13.38 -11.09 27.30
C SER A 488 13.90 -10.98 25.89
N LEU A 489 13.63 -12.00 25.07
CA LEU A 489 13.95 -12.01 23.66
C LEU A 489 12.99 -11.11 22.87
N VAL A 490 13.47 -10.61 21.73
CA VAL A 490 12.63 -10.04 20.70
C VAL A 490 12.10 -11.16 19.82
N GLY A 491 10.78 -11.31 19.77
CA GLY A 491 10.07 -12.19 18.85
C GLY A 491 9.36 -11.37 17.76
N TYR A 492 8.91 -12.04 16.73
CA TYR A 492 8.30 -11.40 15.58
C TYR A 492 6.94 -12.01 15.25
N ARG A 493 5.93 -11.16 15.09
CA ARG A 493 4.67 -11.53 14.47
C ARG A 493 4.75 -11.18 13.02
N ILE A 494 4.48 -12.12 12.12
CA ILE A 494 4.56 -11.91 10.69
C ILE A 494 3.17 -11.93 10.05
N ASN A 495 2.99 -11.08 9.07
CA ASN A 495 1.81 -11.06 8.22
C ASN A 495 1.89 -12.21 7.21
N THR A 496 1.24 -13.32 7.49
CA THR A 496 1.30 -14.51 6.63
C THR A 496 0.63 -14.28 5.28
N VAL A 497 -0.38 -13.41 5.21
CA VAL A 497 -1.02 -13.05 3.93
C VAL A 497 -0.01 -12.32 3.03
N TYR A 498 0.68 -11.31 3.57
CA TYR A 498 1.73 -10.58 2.86
C TYR A 498 2.83 -11.51 2.34
N TRP A 499 3.41 -12.35 3.22
CA TRP A 499 4.55 -13.19 2.87
C TRP A 499 4.20 -14.31 1.89
N LYS A 500 3.00 -14.88 1.98
CA LYS A 500 2.51 -15.87 1.01
C LYS A 500 2.27 -15.23 -0.36
N GLN A 501 1.66 -14.07 -0.42
CA GLN A 501 1.49 -13.30 -1.66
C GLN A 501 2.86 -12.96 -2.28
N TRP A 502 3.80 -12.47 -1.48
CA TRP A 502 5.17 -12.15 -1.89
C TRP A 502 5.89 -13.37 -2.49
N LEU A 503 5.79 -14.53 -1.86
CA LEU A 503 6.41 -15.77 -2.33
C LEU A 503 5.77 -16.27 -3.62
N TYR A 504 4.45 -16.32 -3.68
CA TYR A 504 3.70 -16.79 -4.85
C TYR A 504 3.96 -15.93 -6.08
N SER A 505 4.06 -14.61 -5.91
CA SER A 505 4.39 -13.71 -7.02
C SER A 505 5.75 -14.03 -7.64
N ARG A 506 6.74 -14.43 -6.84
CA ARG A 506 8.07 -14.80 -7.34
C ARG A 506 8.11 -16.14 -8.05
N ILE A 507 7.39 -17.12 -7.51
CA ILE A 507 7.30 -18.45 -8.13
C ILE A 507 6.57 -18.38 -9.48
N ASN A 508 5.52 -17.56 -9.57
CA ASN A 508 4.70 -17.45 -10.78
C ASN A 508 5.28 -16.46 -11.82
N ASN A 509 6.32 -15.67 -11.47
CA ASN A 509 7.05 -14.81 -12.39
C ASN A 509 8.49 -15.29 -12.61
N PRO A 510 8.73 -16.45 -13.22
CA PRO A 510 10.06 -17.03 -13.37
C PRO A 510 10.98 -16.21 -14.29
N LYS A 511 10.42 -15.28 -15.09
CA LYS A 511 11.19 -14.34 -15.93
C LYS A 511 12.07 -13.40 -15.10
N ASP A 512 11.65 -13.07 -13.89
CA ASP A 512 12.38 -12.15 -13.00
C ASP A 512 13.56 -12.83 -12.32
N LYS A 513 13.65 -14.17 -12.38
CA LYS A 513 14.73 -14.98 -11.78
C LYS A 513 14.96 -14.67 -10.29
N LEU A 514 13.87 -14.48 -9.55
CA LEU A 514 13.91 -14.13 -8.12
C LEU A 514 13.65 -15.30 -7.19
N PHE A 515 13.17 -16.42 -7.71
CA PHE A 515 12.95 -17.67 -6.97
C PHE A 515 13.54 -18.84 -7.74
N HIS A 516 14.34 -19.66 -7.06
CA HIS A 516 15.06 -20.77 -7.64
C HIS A 516 14.90 -22.04 -6.83
N LEU A 517 14.62 -23.16 -7.50
CA LEU A 517 14.59 -24.50 -6.93
C LEU A 517 15.76 -25.35 -7.44
N PRO A 518 16.28 -26.27 -6.63
CA PRO A 518 17.26 -27.24 -7.10
C PRO A 518 16.64 -28.21 -8.10
N ALA A 519 17.46 -28.73 -9.01
CA ALA A 519 17.02 -29.64 -10.07
C ALA A 519 16.53 -31.01 -9.53
N ASP A 520 17.09 -31.44 -8.38
CA ASP A 520 16.81 -32.71 -7.70
C ASP A 520 15.84 -32.58 -6.52
N ARG A 521 14.90 -31.65 -6.61
CA ARG A 521 13.81 -31.47 -5.64
C ARG A 521 12.88 -32.69 -5.58
N ASP A 522 12.24 -32.91 -4.41
CA ASP A 522 11.28 -34.00 -4.27
C ASP A 522 9.82 -33.54 -4.41
N ALA A 523 8.96 -34.48 -4.85
CA ALA A 523 7.55 -34.21 -5.07
C ALA A 523 6.78 -33.85 -3.78
N ARG A 524 7.23 -34.29 -2.61
CA ARG A 524 6.60 -33.96 -1.33
C ARG A 524 6.83 -32.49 -0.97
N PHE A 525 8.06 -31.99 -1.19
CA PHE A 525 8.38 -30.58 -1.00
C PHE A 525 7.56 -29.69 -1.93
N GLU A 526 7.51 -30.03 -3.22
CA GLU A 526 6.69 -29.31 -4.21
C GLU A 526 5.21 -29.29 -3.84
N ARG A 527 4.69 -30.42 -3.36
CA ARG A 527 3.30 -30.54 -2.92
C ARG A 527 3.00 -29.58 -1.75
N HIS A 528 3.91 -29.40 -0.80
CA HIS A 528 3.75 -28.42 0.26
C HIS A 528 3.76 -26.98 -0.27
N LEU A 529 4.61 -26.64 -1.24
CA LEU A 529 4.62 -25.30 -1.87
C LEU A 529 3.30 -24.99 -2.60
N GLN A 530 2.65 -26.00 -3.17
CA GLN A 530 1.40 -25.86 -3.91
C GLN A 530 0.15 -25.95 -3.02
N SER A 531 0.30 -26.19 -1.73
CA SER A 531 -0.78 -26.65 -0.86
C SER A 531 -1.84 -25.62 -0.51
N GLU A 532 -1.58 -24.35 -0.68
CA GLU A 532 -2.49 -23.31 -0.26
C GLU A 532 -2.97 -22.42 -1.42
N HIS A 533 -4.06 -21.72 -1.17
CA HIS A 533 -4.59 -20.68 -2.06
C HIS A 533 -5.29 -19.59 -1.24
N GLU A 534 -5.38 -18.42 -1.83
CA GLU A 534 -6.10 -17.29 -1.24
C GLU A 534 -7.60 -17.41 -1.56
N VAL A 535 -8.43 -17.35 -0.53
CA VAL A 535 -9.89 -17.37 -0.67
C VAL A 535 -10.53 -16.16 0.00
N PRO A 536 -11.59 -15.58 -0.60
CA PRO A 536 -12.37 -14.55 0.06
C PRO A 536 -13.23 -15.17 1.16
N ARG A 537 -13.08 -14.70 2.39
CA ARG A 537 -13.86 -15.16 3.54
C ARG A 537 -14.62 -14.01 4.19
N ARG A 538 -15.88 -14.21 4.52
CA ARG A 538 -16.66 -13.22 5.25
C ARG A 538 -16.21 -13.18 6.71
N LYS A 539 -15.77 -12.03 7.18
CA LYS A 539 -15.38 -11.85 8.58
C LYS A 539 -16.59 -12.06 9.50
N ARG A 540 -16.44 -12.92 10.51
CA ARG A 540 -17.53 -13.28 11.44
C ARG A 540 -18.08 -12.02 12.12
N GLY A 541 -19.39 -11.77 11.99
CA GLY A 541 -20.05 -10.59 12.56
C GLY A 541 -19.90 -9.29 11.76
N SER A 542 -19.33 -9.33 10.54
CA SER A 542 -19.13 -8.19 9.66
C SER A 542 -19.60 -8.48 8.24
N VAL A 543 -19.89 -7.43 7.47
CA VAL A 543 -20.15 -7.53 6.01
C VAL A 543 -18.84 -7.56 5.23
N ALA A 544 -17.71 -7.28 5.89
CA ALA A 544 -16.40 -7.23 5.25
C ALA A 544 -15.92 -8.61 4.79
N ILE A 545 -15.44 -8.65 3.57
CA ILE A 545 -14.74 -9.83 3.01
C ILE A 545 -13.25 -9.62 3.28
N GLU A 546 -12.63 -10.56 3.97
CA GLU A 546 -11.18 -10.65 4.14
C GLU A 546 -10.64 -11.77 3.26
N LYS A 547 -9.41 -11.61 2.80
CA LYS A 547 -8.70 -12.65 2.08
C LYS A 547 -7.93 -13.49 3.09
N VAL A 548 -8.11 -14.79 3.05
CA VAL A 548 -7.41 -15.75 3.92
C VAL A 548 -6.76 -16.83 3.09
N TRP A 549 -5.67 -17.39 3.60
CA TRP A 549 -5.00 -18.52 2.99
C TRP A 549 -5.52 -19.81 3.61
N GLU A 550 -5.96 -20.73 2.77
CA GLU A 550 -6.48 -22.04 3.19
C GLU A 550 -5.83 -23.16 2.39
N ILE A 551 -5.72 -24.34 3.01
CA ILE A 551 -5.22 -25.55 2.33
C ILE A 551 -6.19 -25.93 1.21
N ARG A 552 -5.67 -26.15 0.03
CA ARG A 552 -6.43 -26.54 -1.16
C ARG A 552 -7.04 -27.91 -0.99
N PRO A 553 -8.24 -28.18 -1.55
CA PRO A 553 -8.80 -29.52 -1.62
C PRO A 553 -7.80 -30.51 -2.25
N GLY A 554 -7.58 -31.67 -1.59
CA GLY A 554 -6.63 -32.69 -2.04
C GLY A 554 -5.19 -32.50 -1.54
N PHE A 555 -4.93 -31.47 -0.73
CA PHE A 555 -3.68 -31.28 -0.01
C PHE A 555 -3.92 -31.40 1.50
N GLU A 556 -2.93 -31.87 2.24
CA GLU A 556 -3.08 -32.13 3.68
C GLU A 556 -2.11 -31.31 4.55
N GLN A 557 -0.98 -30.92 4.00
CA GLN A 557 0.12 -30.28 4.72
C GLN A 557 0.72 -29.12 3.94
N ASN A 558 1.15 -28.07 4.69
CA ASN A 558 1.78 -26.87 4.15
C ASN A 558 3.11 -26.54 4.86
N HIS A 559 3.62 -27.39 5.74
CA HIS A 559 4.70 -27.09 6.67
C HIS A 559 5.96 -26.50 6.02
N TRP A 560 6.42 -27.05 4.87
CA TRP A 560 7.57 -26.46 4.18
C TRP A 560 7.25 -25.14 3.48
N LEU A 561 6.01 -24.91 3.08
CA LEU A 561 5.59 -23.58 2.62
C LEU A 561 5.76 -22.55 3.75
N ASP A 562 5.29 -22.88 4.95
CA ASP A 562 5.44 -22.00 6.11
C ASP A 562 6.93 -21.83 6.50
N CYS A 563 7.77 -22.87 6.40
CA CYS A 563 9.22 -22.76 6.58
C CYS A 563 9.87 -21.77 5.61
N VAL A 564 9.52 -21.84 4.31
CA VAL A 564 10.03 -20.89 3.30
C VAL A 564 9.54 -19.47 3.60
N VAL A 565 8.30 -19.31 4.03
CA VAL A 565 7.73 -18.02 4.46
C VAL A 565 8.49 -17.46 5.68
N TYR A 566 8.76 -18.28 6.69
CA TYR A 566 9.48 -17.86 7.90
C TYR A 566 10.95 -17.50 7.61
N ALA A 567 11.63 -18.28 6.76
CA ALA A 567 12.98 -17.97 6.30
C ALA A 567 13.04 -16.67 5.49
N SER A 568 12.02 -16.37 4.69
CA SER A 568 11.91 -15.13 3.93
C SER A 568 11.64 -13.93 4.83
N ALA A 569 10.75 -14.09 5.81
CA ALA A 569 10.45 -13.04 6.77
C ALA A 569 11.66 -12.66 7.61
N ILE A 570 12.41 -13.66 8.12
CA ILE A 570 13.61 -13.37 8.94
C ILE A 570 14.72 -12.76 8.10
N ALA A 571 14.86 -13.12 6.81
CA ALA A 571 15.81 -12.49 5.90
C ALA A 571 15.51 -10.98 5.74
N SER A 572 14.24 -10.61 5.56
CA SER A 572 13.83 -9.21 5.49
C SER A 572 14.09 -8.47 6.79
N ILE A 573 13.76 -9.08 7.94
CA ILE A 573 13.99 -8.51 9.28
C ILE A 573 15.48 -8.25 9.53
N ALA A 574 16.34 -9.15 9.04
CA ALA A 574 17.79 -9.04 9.17
C ALA A 574 18.44 -8.12 8.12
N GLY A 575 17.65 -7.43 7.27
CA GLY A 575 18.18 -6.51 6.25
C GLY A 575 18.81 -7.18 5.03
N VAL A 576 18.60 -8.48 4.86
CA VAL A 576 19.16 -9.26 3.74
C VAL A 576 18.64 -8.78 2.38
N PHE A 577 17.45 -8.18 2.33
CA PHE A 577 16.87 -7.67 1.08
C PHE A 577 17.59 -6.43 0.52
N ASP A 578 18.40 -5.76 1.33
CA ASP A 578 19.21 -4.59 0.94
C ASP A 578 20.57 -4.96 0.32
N LEU A 579 20.87 -6.26 0.15
CA LEU A 579 22.13 -6.73 -0.40
C LEU A 579 22.35 -6.23 -1.83
N GLN A 580 23.53 -5.66 -2.06
CA GLN A 580 24.00 -5.23 -3.36
C GLN A 580 24.71 -6.38 -4.10
N LYS A 581 24.86 -6.26 -5.44
CA LYS A 581 25.51 -7.30 -6.25
C LYS A 581 26.97 -7.57 -5.87
N ASP A 582 27.67 -6.54 -5.41
CA ASP A 582 29.07 -6.56 -4.98
C ASP A 582 29.24 -6.86 -3.48
N ALA A 583 28.15 -7.16 -2.77
CA ALA A 583 28.23 -7.53 -1.37
C ALA A 583 29.10 -8.76 -1.14
N ALA A 584 29.92 -8.73 -0.08
CA ALA A 584 30.72 -9.87 0.34
C ALA A 584 29.81 -11.04 0.82
N VAL A 585 30.33 -12.26 0.72
CA VAL A 585 29.64 -13.44 1.26
C VAL A 585 29.68 -13.39 2.78
N ILE A 586 28.51 -13.50 3.40
CA ILE A 586 28.34 -13.53 4.85
C ILE A 586 28.50 -14.98 5.33
N THR A 587 29.58 -15.26 6.01
CA THR A 587 29.96 -16.64 6.39
C THR A 587 29.16 -17.21 7.55
N GLY A 588 28.64 -16.36 8.43
CA GLY A 588 27.92 -16.77 9.65
C GLY A 588 28.82 -17.41 10.74
N ILE A 589 30.15 -17.35 10.59
CA ILE A 589 31.10 -18.07 11.48
C ILE A 589 31.74 -17.14 12.55
N GLU A 590 31.51 -15.82 12.50
CA GLU A 590 32.28 -14.84 13.30
C GLU A 590 31.89 -14.70 14.79
N GLU A 591 30.97 -15.46 15.35
CA GLU A 591 30.51 -15.24 16.73
C GLU A 591 31.42 -15.82 17.86
N GLU A 592 32.51 -16.51 17.59
CA GLU A 592 33.34 -17.09 18.69
C GLU A 592 34.37 -16.13 19.31
N LYS A 593 34.52 -14.86 18.89
CA LYS A 593 35.61 -13.97 19.36
C LYS A 593 35.21 -12.67 20.05
N ARG A 594 33.98 -12.42 20.42
CA ARG A 594 33.64 -11.21 21.19
C ARG A 594 33.35 -11.53 22.67
N LYS A 595 34.37 -11.29 23.51
CA LYS A 595 34.20 -11.17 25.00
C LYS A 595 33.30 -9.95 25.27
N PRO A 596 32.41 -10.02 26.30
CA PRO A 596 31.56 -8.90 26.65
C PRO A 596 32.41 -7.74 27.19
N LYS A 597 32.29 -6.56 26.58
CA LYS A 597 32.70 -5.30 27.21
C LYS A 597 31.54 -4.80 28.07
N ASP A 598 31.77 -4.77 29.37
CA ASP A 598 30.96 -3.98 30.31
C ASP A 598 30.98 -2.52 29.91
N THR A 599 29.80 -1.96 29.63
CA THR A 599 29.57 -0.52 29.69
C THR A 599 28.18 -0.26 30.21
N HIS A 600 28.12 0.16 31.46
CA HIS A 600 27.07 1.02 32.00
C HIS A 600 27.11 2.37 31.25
N SER A 601 25.98 2.82 30.74
CA SER A 601 25.40 4.14 30.95
C SER A 601 24.40 4.53 29.85
N THR A 602 23.19 4.84 30.32
CA THR A 602 22.29 5.96 30.01
C THR A 602 21.78 6.20 28.58
N GLU A 603 20.45 6.07 28.54
CA GLU A 603 19.43 6.91 27.89
C GLU A 603 19.28 6.96 26.37
N SER A 604 18.12 6.38 26.03
CA SER A 604 17.08 6.88 25.12
C SER A 604 17.49 7.59 23.83
N LYS A 605 17.26 6.88 22.74
CA LYS A 605 16.50 7.35 21.57
C LYS A 605 16.24 6.13 20.68
N MET A 606 14.95 5.80 20.44
CA MET A 606 14.60 4.79 19.47
C MET A 606 14.95 5.30 18.06
N GLY A 607 16.11 4.88 17.58
CA GLY A 607 16.51 4.93 16.19
C GLY A 607 16.60 3.49 15.71
N PHE A 608 15.99 3.18 14.59
CA PHE A 608 16.14 1.89 13.93
C PHE A 608 17.61 1.69 13.54
N GLY A 609 18.35 0.99 14.40
CA GLY A 609 19.73 0.59 14.15
C GLY A 609 19.75 -0.67 13.29
N LYS A 610 20.54 -0.65 12.21
CA LYS A 610 20.94 -1.83 11.46
C LYS A 610 21.50 -2.85 12.44
N MET A 611 21.00 -4.10 12.41
CA MET A 611 21.69 -5.20 13.09
C MET A 611 23.02 -5.41 12.38
N GLU A 612 24.12 -5.21 13.08
CA GLU A 612 25.40 -5.76 12.68
C GLU A 612 25.36 -7.28 12.94
N PHE A 613 25.71 -8.05 11.92
CA PHE A 613 25.80 -9.51 11.98
C PHE A 613 27.04 -9.97 12.75
#